data_371d65e561a74e6c0000ccf7579f37de
#
_entry.id   371d65e561a74e6c0000ccf7579f37de
#
_cell.length_a   1.000
_cell.length_b   1.000
_cell.length_c   1.000
_cell.angle_alpha   90.00
_cell.angle_beta   90.00
_cell.angle_gamma   90.00
#
_symmetry.space_group_name_H-M   'P 1'
#
loop_
_entity.id
_entity.type
_entity.pdbx_description
1 polymer ?
#
loop_
_entity_poly.entity_id
_entity_poly.type
_entity_poly.pdbx_seq_one_letter_code
_entity_poly.pdbx_strand_id
1 'polypeptide(L)'
;MNDNHRQINFENVQDSYAKYGLQDHGEARYLRADLGAETVGVTLYQLRPGKRTGFAHRHQQVEELYIVLSGTGRMKVDDDVLDLRERDAVRVAPRSVRDFEAGPDGLELLATGGHVAGDGELVEGWWPQEAA
;
A
#
# COMPACT_ATOMS: atom_id res chain seq x y z
N MET A 1 21.77 -9.39 -19.48
CA MET A 1 20.64 -9.63 -18.58
C MET A 1 19.56 -10.41 -19.30
N ASN A 2 18.99 -11.39 -18.64
CA ASN A 2 17.93 -12.19 -19.22
C ASN A 2 16.60 -11.43 -19.08
N ASP A 3 15.90 -11.24 -20.20
CA ASP A 3 14.65 -10.45 -20.21
C ASP A 3 13.44 -11.23 -19.70
N ASN A 4 13.55 -12.55 -19.50
CA ASN A 4 12.40 -13.33 -19.06
C ASN A 4 12.24 -13.39 -17.54
N HIS A 5 13.19 -12.89 -16.78
CA HIS A 5 13.05 -12.80 -15.32
C HIS A 5 14.04 -11.81 -14.73
N ARG A 6 13.72 -11.31 -13.55
CA ARG A 6 14.59 -10.42 -12.77
C ARG A 6 14.32 -10.63 -11.28
N GLN A 7 15.36 -10.63 -10.50
CA GLN A 7 15.28 -10.77 -9.05
C GLN A 7 15.83 -9.52 -8.37
N ILE A 8 15.08 -8.98 -7.43
CA ILE A 8 15.55 -7.88 -6.58
C ILE A 8 15.13 -8.15 -5.13
N ASN A 9 15.77 -7.47 -4.21
CA ASN A 9 15.35 -7.47 -2.81
C ASN A 9 14.68 -6.14 -2.50
N PHE A 10 13.63 -6.15 -1.66
CA PHE A 10 12.96 -4.92 -1.24
C PHE A 10 13.92 -3.87 -0.68
N GLU A 11 14.96 -4.32 0.02
CA GLU A 11 15.95 -3.43 0.64
C GLU A 11 16.71 -2.60 -0.39
N ASN A 12 16.78 -3.04 -1.64
CA ASN A 12 17.47 -2.35 -2.72
C ASN A 12 16.54 -1.41 -3.51
N VAL A 13 15.27 -1.35 -3.15
CA VAL A 13 14.29 -0.45 -3.77
C VAL A 13 14.19 0.81 -2.93
N GLN A 14 14.20 1.97 -3.57
CA GLN A 14 14.08 3.24 -2.87
C GLN A 14 12.81 3.31 -2.04
N ASP A 15 12.93 3.76 -0.80
CA ASP A 15 11.79 4.11 0.04
C ASP A 15 11.18 5.43 -0.45
N SER A 16 9.99 5.35 -1.04
CA SER A 16 9.32 6.52 -1.60
C SER A 16 8.79 7.47 -0.53
N TYR A 17 8.51 6.98 0.68
CA TYR A 17 8.07 7.84 1.77
C TYR A 17 9.19 8.77 2.24
N ALA A 18 10.42 8.27 2.32
CA ALA A 18 11.56 9.11 2.65
C ALA A 18 11.76 10.21 1.60
N LYS A 19 11.58 9.87 0.32
CA LYS A 19 11.73 10.81 -0.79
C LYS A 19 10.75 11.99 -0.70
N TYR A 20 9.53 11.75 -0.21
CA TYR A 20 8.48 12.77 -0.15
C TYR A 20 8.26 13.35 1.26
N GLY A 21 9.17 13.08 2.20
CA GLY A 21 9.04 13.62 3.55
C GLY A 21 7.97 12.94 4.40
N LEU A 22 7.59 11.72 4.06
CA LEU A 22 6.56 10.95 4.76
C LEU A 22 7.13 9.85 5.67
N GLN A 23 8.42 9.93 5.98
CA GLN A 23 9.11 8.90 6.77
C GLN A 23 8.53 8.70 8.17
N ASP A 24 7.79 9.68 8.71
CA ASP A 24 7.10 9.52 9.98
C ASP A 24 5.96 8.51 9.91
N HIS A 25 5.42 8.28 8.71
CA HIS A 25 4.36 7.29 8.50
C HIS A 25 4.92 5.87 8.38
N GLY A 26 6.14 5.73 7.91
CA GLY A 26 6.78 4.45 7.67
C GLY A 26 7.57 4.41 6.39
N GLU A 27 7.48 3.29 5.68
CA GLU A 27 8.16 3.08 4.41
C GLU A 27 7.19 2.57 3.34
N ALA A 28 7.44 2.96 2.09
CA ALA A 28 6.71 2.44 0.93
C ALA A 28 7.69 2.20 -0.21
N ARG A 29 7.72 0.96 -0.71
CA ARG A 29 8.65 0.54 -1.76
C ARG A 29 7.86 0.00 -2.95
N TYR A 30 7.99 0.66 -4.08
CA TYR A 30 7.29 0.34 -5.32
C TYR A 30 8.23 -0.45 -6.22
N LEU A 31 7.91 -1.71 -6.49
CA LEU A 31 8.82 -2.65 -7.11
C LEU A 31 8.68 -2.79 -8.62
N ARG A 32 7.55 -2.37 -9.19
CA ARG A 32 7.25 -2.64 -10.58
C ARG A 32 8.35 -2.20 -11.55
N ALA A 33 8.77 -0.95 -11.43
CA ALA A 33 9.76 -0.39 -12.36
C ALA A 33 11.12 -1.08 -12.21
N ASP A 34 11.56 -1.28 -10.98
CA ASP A 34 12.86 -1.93 -10.71
C ASP A 34 12.88 -3.38 -11.17
N LEU A 35 11.73 -4.06 -11.12
CA LEU A 35 11.59 -5.42 -11.63
C LEU A 35 11.40 -5.48 -13.15
N GLY A 36 11.07 -4.35 -13.78
CA GLY A 36 10.72 -4.34 -15.20
C GLY A 36 9.40 -5.00 -15.49
N ALA A 37 8.48 -5.04 -14.51
CA ALA A 37 7.17 -5.65 -14.70
C ALA A 37 6.29 -4.71 -15.51
N GLU A 38 5.62 -5.24 -16.52
CA GLU A 38 4.82 -4.43 -17.44
C GLU A 38 3.35 -4.37 -17.04
N THR A 39 2.79 -5.48 -16.57
CA THR A 39 1.35 -5.63 -16.39
C THR A 39 0.91 -5.76 -14.94
N VAL A 40 1.84 -5.98 -14.02
CA VAL A 40 1.53 -6.13 -12.60
C VAL A 40 2.35 -5.17 -11.77
N GLY A 41 1.75 -4.67 -10.69
CA GLY A 41 2.41 -3.84 -9.70
C GLY A 41 2.47 -4.52 -8.35
N VAL A 42 3.52 -4.25 -7.61
CA VAL A 42 3.68 -4.71 -6.23
C VAL A 42 4.29 -3.57 -5.42
N THR A 43 3.68 -3.30 -4.27
CA THR A 43 4.18 -2.29 -3.33
C THR A 43 4.26 -2.91 -1.94
N LEU A 44 5.38 -2.70 -1.26
CA LEU A 44 5.52 -3.05 0.13
C LEU A 44 5.32 -1.80 0.98
N TYR A 45 4.37 -1.87 1.91
CA TYR A 45 4.16 -0.83 2.90
C TYR A 45 4.57 -1.35 4.27
N GLN A 46 5.34 -0.55 5.00
CA GLN A 46 5.71 -0.81 6.39
C GLN A 46 5.33 0.42 7.19
N LEU A 47 4.15 0.40 7.80
CA LEU A 47 3.65 1.53 8.59
C LEU A 47 4.09 1.41 10.04
N ARG A 48 4.50 2.54 10.60
CA ARG A 48 4.85 2.64 12.01
C ARG A 48 3.59 2.54 12.88
N PRO A 49 3.75 2.12 14.16
CA PRO A 49 2.62 1.99 15.07
C PRO A 49 1.71 3.23 15.08
N GLY A 50 0.41 3.00 14.91
CA GLY A 50 -0.60 4.03 14.96
C GLY A 50 -0.67 4.96 13.74
N LYS A 51 0.15 4.76 12.73
CA LYS A 51 0.21 5.66 11.56
C LYS A 51 -0.65 5.16 10.40
N ARG A 52 -1.13 6.09 9.61
CA ARG A 52 -1.82 5.87 8.33
C ARG A 52 -0.87 6.20 7.19
N THR A 53 -1.25 5.87 5.95
CA THR A 53 -0.38 6.08 4.79
C THR A 53 -0.13 7.54 4.46
N GLY A 54 -0.96 8.45 4.94
CA GLY A 54 -0.91 9.88 4.61
C GLY A 54 -1.89 10.28 3.53
N PHE A 55 -2.21 9.40 2.60
CA PHE A 55 -3.19 9.64 1.54
C PHE A 55 -4.02 8.40 1.29
N ALA A 56 -5.35 8.55 1.31
CA ALA A 56 -6.21 7.53 0.73
C ALA A 56 -6.09 7.58 -0.79
N HIS A 57 -6.49 6.51 -1.47
CA HIS A 57 -6.49 6.50 -2.93
C HIS A 57 -7.56 5.58 -3.48
N ARG A 58 -7.80 5.71 -4.76
CA ARG A 58 -8.64 4.81 -5.55
C ARG A 58 -8.06 4.66 -6.94
N HIS A 59 -8.57 3.72 -7.69
CA HIS A 59 -8.18 3.48 -9.07
C HIS A 59 -9.38 3.62 -10.01
N GLN A 60 -9.12 3.79 -11.29
CA GLN A 60 -10.19 3.81 -12.27
C GLN A 60 -10.52 2.40 -12.78
N GLN A 61 -9.49 1.59 -13.03
CA GLN A 61 -9.62 0.28 -13.67
C GLN A 61 -9.01 -0.86 -12.86
N VAL A 62 -8.01 -0.57 -12.04
CA VAL A 62 -7.19 -1.62 -11.40
C VAL A 62 -7.83 -2.11 -10.11
N GLU A 63 -8.11 -3.41 -10.07
CA GLU A 63 -8.44 -4.12 -8.83
C GLU A 63 -7.15 -4.40 -8.07
N GLU A 64 -7.16 -4.19 -6.76
CA GLU A 64 -5.99 -4.46 -5.94
C GLU A 64 -6.26 -5.50 -4.86
N LEU A 65 -5.22 -6.26 -4.55
CA LEU A 65 -5.19 -7.18 -3.42
C LEU A 65 -4.20 -6.65 -2.38
N TYR A 66 -4.60 -6.68 -1.12
CA TYR A 66 -3.75 -6.32 0.01
C TYR A 66 -3.55 -7.55 0.88
N ILE A 67 -2.29 -7.85 1.18
CA ILE A 67 -1.93 -9.04 1.95
C ILE A 67 -1.12 -8.60 3.15
N VAL A 68 -1.61 -8.90 4.35
CA VAL A 68 -0.91 -8.55 5.59
C VAL A 68 0.21 -9.56 5.83
N LEU A 69 1.44 -9.06 5.90
CA LEU A 69 2.63 -9.88 6.15
C LEU A 69 2.95 -9.98 7.64
N SER A 70 2.80 -8.89 8.37
CA SER A 70 3.04 -8.88 9.81
C SER A 70 2.32 -7.71 10.49
N GLY A 71 2.15 -7.81 11.79
CA GLY A 71 1.51 -6.79 12.60
C GLY A 71 -0.01 -6.84 12.52
N THR A 72 -0.63 -5.76 12.97
CA THR A 72 -2.08 -5.59 13.01
C THR A 72 -2.44 -4.19 12.58
N GLY A 73 -3.69 -3.97 12.21
CA GLY A 73 -4.16 -2.65 11.85
C GLY A 73 -5.61 -2.64 11.45
N ARG A 74 -6.00 -1.60 10.76
CA ARG A 74 -7.33 -1.43 10.20
C ARG A 74 -7.22 -0.97 8.76
N MET A 75 -8.19 -1.33 7.96
CA MET A 75 -8.34 -0.81 6.60
C MET A 75 -9.73 -0.22 6.46
N LYS A 76 -9.80 1.02 5.99
CA LYS A 76 -11.07 1.62 5.64
C LYS A 76 -11.25 1.54 4.13
N VAL A 77 -12.37 0.94 3.71
CA VAL A 77 -12.77 0.82 2.30
C VAL A 77 -14.15 1.43 2.17
N ASP A 78 -14.26 2.58 1.52
CA ASP A 78 -15.47 3.40 1.51
C ASP A 78 -15.95 3.65 2.95
N ASP A 79 -17.13 3.15 3.33
CA ASP A 79 -17.67 3.34 4.68
C ASP A 79 -17.34 2.18 5.64
N ASP A 80 -16.72 1.13 5.15
CA ASP A 80 -16.41 -0.05 5.95
C ASP A 80 -15.03 0.05 6.57
N VAL A 81 -14.92 -0.31 7.85
CA VAL A 81 -13.64 -0.42 8.55
C VAL A 81 -13.41 -1.88 8.91
N LEU A 82 -12.29 -2.43 8.43
CA LEU A 82 -11.94 -3.82 8.59
C LEU A 82 -10.75 -3.93 9.55
N ASP A 83 -10.84 -4.83 10.51
CA ASP A 83 -9.68 -5.18 11.34
C ASP A 83 -8.76 -6.10 10.54
N LEU A 84 -7.45 -5.84 10.62
CA LEU A 84 -6.43 -6.58 9.90
C LEU A 84 -5.51 -7.30 10.87
N ARG A 85 -5.16 -8.52 10.53
CA ARG A 85 -4.11 -9.28 11.20
C ARG A 85 -3.27 -10.04 10.19
N GLU A 86 -2.16 -10.60 10.67
CA GLU A 86 -1.24 -11.37 9.84
C GLU A 86 -1.97 -12.42 9.00
N ARG A 87 -1.63 -12.50 7.73
CA ARG A 87 -2.17 -13.40 6.71
C ARG A 87 -3.55 -13.05 6.18
N ASP A 88 -4.17 -11.98 6.66
CA ASP A 88 -5.39 -11.50 6.03
C ASP A 88 -5.10 -11.01 4.60
N ALA A 89 -6.07 -11.24 3.73
CA ALA A 89 -6.06 -10.73 2.37
C ALA A 89 -7.35 -9.99 2.10
N VAL A 90 -7.27 -8.82 1.48
CA VAL A 90 -8.43 -8.00 1.15
C VAL A 90 -8.39 -7.64 -0.33
N ARG A 91 -9.47 -7.93 -1.06
CA ARG A 91 -9.67 -7.46 -2.43
C ARG A 91 -10.41 -6.14 -2.39
N VAL A 92 -9.94 -5.16 -3.12
CA VAL A 92 -10.60 -3.85 -3.22
C VAL A 92 -10.93 -3.55 -4.68
N ALA A 93 -12.21 -3.24 -4.93
CA ALA A 93 -12.67 -2.83 -6.24
C ALA A 93 -11.98 -1.52 -6.67
N PRO A 94 -11.79 -1.29 -7.98
CA PRO A 94 -11.00 -0.14 -8.44
C PRO A 94 -11.42 1.19 -7.82
N ARG A 95 -12.67 1.54 -7.88
CA ARG A 95 -13.13 2.89 -7.50
C ARG A 95 -13.40 3.10 -6.02
N SER A 96 -13.34 2.04 -5.22
CA SER A 96 -13.49 2.18 -3.78
C SER A 96 -12.30 2.94 -3.21
N VAL A 97 -12.57 3.96 -2.41
CA VAL A 97 -11.52 4.70 -1.72
C VAL A 97 -11.03 3.88 -0.56
N ARG A 98 -9.71 3.77 -0.39
CA ARG A 98 -9.13 2.97 0.69
C ARG A 98 -7.91 3.63 1.30
N ASP A 99 -7.70 3.31 2.54
CA ASP A 99 -6.50 3.64 3.30
C ASP A 99 -6.35 2.62 4.43
N PHE A 100 -5.17 2.51 4.99
CA PHE A 100 -4.91 1.59 6.09
C PHE A 100 -4.13 2.27 7.21
N GLU A 101 -4.29 1.74 8.42
CA GLU A 101 -3.71 2.26 9.64
C GLU A 101 -3.04 1.12 10.40
N ALA A 102 -1.82 1.35 10.86
CA ALA A 102 -1.13 0.38 11.69
C ALA A 102 -1.67 0.38 13.12
N GLY A 103 -1.76 -0.81 13.69
CA GLY A 103 -2.01 -1.00 15.11
C GLY A 103 -0.75 -0.75 15.94
N PRO A 104 -0.78 -1.15 17.24
CA PRO A 104 0.32 -0.83 18.17
C PRO A 104 1.66 -1.51 17.83
N ASP A 105 1.64 -2.57 17.04
CA ASP A 105 2.86 -3.28 16.65
C ASP A 105 3.35 -2.91 15.24
N GLY A 106 2.73 -1.92 14.62
CA GLY A 106 2.99 -1.61 13.22
C GLY A 106 2.24 -2.53 12.29
N LEU A 107 2.36 -2.27 10.98
CA LEU A 107 1.68 -3.05 9.95
C LEU A 107 2.56 -3.15 8.72
N GLU A 108 2.85 -4.37 8.29
CA GLU A 108 3.53 -4.63 7.03
C GLU A 108 2.56 -5.34 6.09
N LEU A 109 2.37 -4.79 4.90
CA LEU A 109 1.49 -5.39 3.90
C LEU A 109 2.01 -5.20 2.49
N LEU A 110 1.60 -6.11 1.62
CA LEU A 110 1.80 -6.02 0.19
C LEU A 110 0.51 -5.53 -0.48
N ALA A 111 0.65 -4.59 -1.40
CA ALA A 111 -0.40 -4.23 -2.33
C ALA A 111 0.00 -4.76 -3.71
N THR A 112 -0.88 -5.47 -4.37
CA THR A 112 -0.61 -6.01 -5.70
C THR A 112 -1.83 -5.90 -6.59
N GLY A 113 -1.61 -5.69 -7.87
CA GLY A 113 -2.68 -5.58 -8.87
C GLY A 113 -2.11 -5.37 -10.25
N GLY A 114 -2.99 -5.18 -11.22
CA GLY A 114 -2.57 -4.81 -12.56
C GLY A 114 -1.95 -3.43 -12.58
N HIS A 115 -1.18 -3.12 -13.61
CA HIS A 115 -0.61 -1.79 -13.82
C HIS A 115 -1.27 -1.12 -15.03
N VAL A 116 -1.85 0.05 -14.80
CA VAL A 116 -2.35 0.94 -15.84
C VAL A 116 -1.82 2.34 -15.51
N ALA A 117 -1.08 2.93 -16.42
CA ALA A 117 -0.47 4.24 -16.20
C ALA A 117 -1.54 5.30 -15.90
N GLY A 118 -1.31 6.10 -14.86
CA GLY A 118 -2.22 7.19 -14.48
C GLY A 118 -3.54 6.74 -13.88
N ASP A 119 -3.67 5.48 -13.51
CA ASP A 119 -4.94 4.91 -13.02
C ASP A 119 -5.27 5.31 -11.57
N GLY A 120 -4.26 5.57 -10.75
CA GLY A 120 -4.45 5.91 -9.35
C GLY A 120 -4.81 7.37 -9.13
N GLU A 121 -5.65 7.63 -8.15
CA GLU A 121 -6.06 8.96 -7.73
C GLU A 121 -5.95 9.10 -6.22
N LEU A 122 -5.24 10.12 -5.76
CA LEU A 122 -5.11 10.41 -4.32
C LEU A 122 -6.34 11.15 -3.82
N VAL A 123 -6.78 10.81 -2.62
CA VAL A 123 -7.93 11.45 -1.95
C VAL A 123 -7.46 11.96 -0.59
N GLU A 124 -7.34 13.28 -0.46
CA GLU A 124 -6.87 13.90 0.77
C GLU A 124 -8.01 14.04 1.79
N GLY A 125 -7.66 13.94 3.08
CA GLY A 125 -8.59 14.24 4.17
C GLY A 125 -9.73 13.26 4.33
N TRP A 126 -9.69 12.14 3.63
CA TRP A 126 -10.81 11.21 3.58
C TRP A 126 -10.97 10.39 4.87
N TRP A 127 -9.87 10.07 5.53
CA TRP A 127 -9.88 9.36 6.81
C TRP A 127 -9.04 10.16 7.82
N PRO A 128 -9.60 11.24 8.38
CA PRO A 128 -8.84 12.09 9.30
C PRO A 128 -8.56 11.36 10.61
N GLN A 129 -7.47 11.76 11.26
CA GLN A 129 -7.11 11.25 12.56
C GLN A 129 -8.25 11.53 13.54
N GLU A 130 -8.66 10.52 14.30
CA GLU A 130 -9.71 10.66 15.30
C GLU A 130 -9.23 11.59 16.43
N ALA A 131 -10.15 12.39 16.97
CA ALA A 131 -9.84 13.22 18.13
C ALA A 131 -9.53 12.32 19.34
N ALA A 132 -8.48 12.72 20.09
CA ALA A 132 -8.07 11.98 21.28
C ALA A 132 -9.09 12.13 22.40
#